data_9941cf3660f3c282dc716deffc6a64dd
#
_entry.id   9941cf3660f3c282dc716deffc6a64dd
#
_cell.length_a   1.000
_cell.length_b   1.000
_cell.length_c   1.000
_cell.angle_alpha   90.00
_cell.angle_beta   90.00
_cell.angle_gamma   90.00
#
_symmetry.space_group_name_H-M   'P 1'
#
loop_
_entity.id
_entity.type
_entity.pdbx_description
1 polymer ?
#
loop_
_entity_poly.entity_id
_entity_poly.type
_entity_poly.pdbx_seq_one_letter_code
_entity_poly.pdbx_strand_id
1 'polypeptide(L)'
;MSEKSYIDEVMSIDPSEVVTAFQNTQSSDRTVNSNIYKTNPANSVSEDGNYHSRIRVLLNPYDIKHSIVHSARYSMRDAQGFFQVTSSLSVGDKNCPIFKGWKSLWFAKTSDPNNPSEMIEDTAKKAWARKMFQKNEADWVLIQVIEDENQPELTGQFKLMKLPKSIMNRLQAKMNPTDTKKMKQPLMDYLFGSVLDMNVQPGPDDPKAPERKQREISYDLCDFDTDIQPVICTDGTPLFTDEEIELIEEYNNANTEMYKAKTQSKRDEAAKKKADLVNDIRPLYAKAIDYVKTYAMNPVVECSYTPWTPEVTARVNAWLEKVLNMEDPENGSSASTSVNTESEKIVAKQETTVSANTDAFDSADDDTDLPF
;
A
#
# COMPACT_ATOMS: atom_id res chain seq x y z
N MET A 1 16.92 27.73 12.51
CA MET A 1 16.60 27.30 11.13
C MET A 1 15.12 27.52 10.95
N SER A 2 14.68 28.37 9.99
CA SER A 2 13.25 28.57 9.73
C SER A 2 12.70 27.27 9.16
N GLU A 3 11.64 26.73 9.77
CA GLU A 3 10.91 25.61 9.20
C GLU A 3 10.41 26.03 7.81
N LYS A 4 10.82 25.30 6.79
CA LYS A 4 10.24 25.47 5.45
C LYS A 4 8.74 25.18 5.58
N SER A 5 7.93 26.07 5.01
CA SER A 5 6.50 25.79 4.90
C SER A 5 6.29 24.48 4.11
N TYR A 6 5.29 23.67 4.47
CA TYR A 6 4.91 22.47 3.73
C TYR A 6 4.72 22.75 2.22
N ILE A 7 4.20 23.93 1.89
CA ILE A 7 4.05 24.38 0.50
C ILE A 7 5.41 24.50 -0.19
N ASP A 8 6.42 25.09 0.48
CA ASP A 8 7.77 25.20 -0.06
C ASP A 8 8.39 23.83 -0.28
N GLU A 9 8.12 22.88 0.60
CA GLU A 9 8.58 21.49 0.48
C GLU A 9 7.93 20.81 -0.72
N VAL A 10 6.60 20.91 -0.90
CA VAL A 10 5.88 20.35 -2.06
C VAL A 10 6.35 20.96 -3.37
N MET A 11 6.51 22.31 -3.44
CA MET A 11 6.94 22.99 -4.64
C MET A 11 8.40 22.71 -5.02
N SER A 12 9.23 22.29 -4.07
CA SER A 12 10.67 22.04 -4.25
C SER A 12 11.05 20.57 -4.27
N ILE A 13 10.14 19.65 -3.92
CA ILE A 13 10.49 18.24 -3.80
C ILE A 13 10.82 17.63 -5.16
N ASP A 14 11.94 16.91 -5.22
CA ASP A 14 12.23 16.05 -6.35
C ASP A 14 11.32 14.80 -6.27
N PRO A 15 10.53 14.48 -7.32
CA PRO A 15 9.69 13.29 -7.31
C PRO A 15 10.42 12.00 -6.90
N SER A 16 11.72 11.90 -7.21
CA SER A 16 12.54 10.75 -6.80
C SER A 16 12.79 10.68 -5.29
N GLU A 17 12.71 11.81 -4.56
CA GLU A 17 12.89 11.82 -3.11
C GLU A 17 11.74 11.11 -2.40
N VAL A 18 10.51 11.19 -2.91
CA VAL A 18 9.35 10.45 -2.38
C VAL A 18 9.59 8.96 -2.50
N VAL A 19 10.08 8.51 -3.65
CA VAL A 19 10.41 7.09 -3.89
C VAL A 19 11.57 6.64 -3.01
N THR A 20 12.61 7.46 -2.88
CA THR A 20 13.77 7.16 -2.05
C THR A 20 13.41 7.08 -0.56
N ALA A 21 12.56 8.01 -0.09
CA ALA A 21 12.06 7.99 1.28
C ALA A 21 11.26 6.71 1.56
N PHE A 22 10.41 6.28 0.61
CA PHE A 22 9.69 5.01 0.70
C PHE A 22 10.64 3.80 0.78
N GLN A 23 11.69 3.74 -0.03
CA GLN A 23 12.67 2.65 0.01
C GLN A 23 13.42 2.56 1.34
N ASN A 24 13.57 3.68 2.06
CA ASN A 24 14.27 3.75 3.34
C ASN A 24 13.37 3.52 4.56
N THR A 25 12.05 3.62 4.40
CA THR A 25 11.06 3.49 5.48
C THR A 25 10.05 2.39 5.16
N GLN A 26 10.03 1.33 5.94
CA GLN A 26 9.04 0.26 5.85
C GLN A 26 8.27 0.16 7.17
N SER A 27 7.00 0.53 7.19
CA SER A 27 6.15 0.45 8.39
C SER A 27 4.69 0.03 8.14
N SER A 28 4.01 -0.41 9.14
CA SER A 28 2.73 -1.16 9.14
C SER A 28 1.60 -0.45 9.89
N ASP A 29 0.46 -0.72 9.94
CA ASP A 29 -0.69 -1.59 10.15
C ASP A 29 -2.01 -0.88 10.51
N ARG A 30 -3.10 -1.28 10.00
CA ARG A 30 -4.39 -1.42 10.70
C ARG A 30 -5.52 -2.03 9.87
N THR A 31 -6.55 -2.54 10.57
CA THR A 31 -7.80 -3.13 10.09
C THR A 31 -8.52 -2.22 9.10
N VAL A 32 -8.83 -2.76 7.95
CA VAL A 32 -9.30 -1.97 6.83
C VAL A 32 -10.81 -1.83 6.80
N ASN A 33 -11.29 -0.60 6.67
CA ASN A 33 -12.68 -0.20 6.55
C ASN A 33 -13.04 0.22 5.11
N SER A 34 -14.27 0.70 4.91
CA SER A 34 -14.85 1.31 3.71
C SER A 34 -14.00 2.40 3.01
N ASN A 35 -12.89 2.77 3.61
CA ASN A 35 -11.92 3.76 3.13
C ASN A 35 -10.90 3.20 2.15
N ILE A 36 -10.94 1.89 1.86
CA ILE A 36 -10.07 1.27 0.87
C ILE A 36 -10.76 1.21 -0.46
N TYR A 37 -10.03 1.67 -1.46
CA TYR A 37 -10.38 1.47 -2.84
C TYR A 37 -9.92 0.10 -3.32
N LYS A 38 -10.84 -0.66 -3.92
CA LYS A 38 -10.58 -1.99 -4.46
C LYS A 38 -11.07 -2.05 -5.88
N THR A 39 -10.22 -2.52 -6.77
CA THR A 39 -10.57 -2.85 -8.16
C THR A 39 -10.75 -4.36 -8.26
N ASN A 40 -11.94 -4.81 -8.62
CA ASN A 40 -12.20 -6.24 -8.79
C ASN A 40 -12.90 -6.48 -10.15
N PRO A 41 -12.20 -7.08 -11.13
CA PRO A 41 -12.80 -7.38 -12.44
C PRO A 41 -14.07 -8.24 -12.36
N ALA A 42 -14.23 -9.03 -11.29
CA ALA A 42 -15.48 -9.80 -11.09
C ALA A 42 -16.72 -8.92 -10.88
N ASN A 43 -16.53 -7.65 -10.53
CA ASN A 43 -17.60 -6.66 -10.35
C ASN A 43 -17.68 -5.69 -11.54
N SER A 44 -16.97 -5.98 -12.63
CA SER A 44 -16.99 -5.12 -13.82
C SER A 44 -18.40 -5.03 -14.43
N VAL A 45 -18.80 -3.82 -14.79
CA VAL A 45 -20.00 -3.53 -15.58
C VAL A 45 -19.69 -3.36 -17.07
N SER A 46 -18.39 -3.35 -17.42
CA SER A 46 -17.94 -3.17 -18.80
C SER A 46 -18.14 -4.44 -19.64
N GLU A 47 -18.45 -4.26 -20.92
CA GLU A 47 -18.68 -5.35 -21.87
C GLU A 47 -17.41 -6.20 -22.12
N ASP A 48 -16.22 -5.63 -21.95
CA ASP A 48 -14.94 -6.34 -22.10
C ASP A 48 -14.55 -7.18 -20.87
N GLY A 49 -15.33 -7.06 -19.77
CA GLY A 49 -15.08 -7.75 -18.51
C GLY A 49 -13.92 -7.19 -17.69
N ASN A 50 -13.30 -6.09 -18.11
CA ASN A 50 -12.26 -5.40 -17.37
C ASN A 50 -12.86 -4.39 -16.40
N TYR A 51 -12.16 -4.10 -15.30
CA TYR A 51 -12.54 -3.04 -14.38
C TYR A 51 -11.88 -1.73 -14.82
N HIS A 52 -12.70 -0.77 -15.26
CA HIS A 52 -12.24 0.53 -15.70
C HIS A 52 -12.47 1.59 -14.63
N SER A 53 -11.43 2.33 -14.32
CA SER A 53 -11.49 3.53 -13.49
C SER A 53 -10.33 4.45 -13.74
N ARG A 54 -10.46 5.70 -13.34
CA ARG A 54 -9.41 6.74 -13.42
C ARG A 54 -9.17 7.28 -12.02
N ILE A 55 -7.93 7.20 -11.57
CA ILE A 55 -7.56 7.63 -10.21
C ILE A 55 -6.35 8.54 -10.24
N ARG A 56 -6.19 9.35 -9.22
CA ARG A 56 -4.97 10.09 -8.96
C ARG A 56 -4.27 9.55 -7.73
N VAL A 57 -2.99 9.23 -7.87
CA VAL A 57 -2.13 8.95 -6.72
C VAL A 57 -1.66 10.29 -6.15
N LEU A 58 -1.74 10.48 -4.84
CA LEU A 58 -1.46 11.75 -4.19
C LEU A 58 -0.33 11.63 -3.17
N LEU A 59 0.39 12.74 -3.00
CA LEU A 59 1.28 12.92 -1.86
C LEU A 59 0.46 12.88 -0.55
N ASN A 60 1.08 12.40 0.53
CA ASN A 60 0.46 12.47 1.84
C ASN A 60 0.49 13.93 2.35
N PRO A 61 -0.66 14.58 2.54
CA PRO A 61 -0.71 15.99 2.92
C PRO A 61 -0.24 16.26 4.36
N TYR A 62 -0.04 15.21 5.16
CA TYR A 62 0.42 15.30 6.55
C TYR A 62 1.93 15.01 6.68
N ASP A 63 2.47 14.19 5.76
CA ASP A 63 3.89 13.81 5.75
C ASP A 63 4.30 13.36 4.34
N ILE A 64 4.91 14.27 3.60
CA ILE A 64 5.25 14.06 2.19
C ILE A 64 6.23 12.89 1.98
N LYS A 65 7.12 12.61 2.95
CA LYS A 65 8.10 11.53 2.86
C LYS A 65 7.45 10.16 3.04
N HIS A 66 6.28 10.10 3.68
CA HIS A 66 5.49 8.89 3.87
C HIS A 66 4.24 8.91 2.98
N SER A 67 4.40 9.31 1.71
CA SER A 67 3.32 9.27 0.71
C SER A 67 3.05 7.85 0.21
N ILE A 68 4.04 6.96 0.30
CA ILE A 68 3.91 5.53 0.07
C ILE A 68 4.22 4.84 1.39
N VAL A 69 3.26 4.09 1.92
CA VAL A 69 3.36 3.44 3.23
C VAL A 69 3.39 1.93 3.05
N HIS A 70 4.51 1.32 3.41
CA HIS A 70 4.64 -0.13 3.40
C HIS A 70 3.94 -0.73 4.63
N SER A 71 3.32 -1.90 4.47
CA SER A 71 2.64 -2.64 5.52
C SER A 71 2.98 -4.12 5.44
N ALA A 72 3.48 -4.69 6.52
CA ALA A 72 3.74 -6.12 6.65
C ALA A 72 2.87 -6.71 7.77
N ARG A 73 2.00 -7.65 7.43
CA ARG A 73 1.10 -8.33 8.36
C ARG A 73 1.40 -9.81 8.42
N TYR A 74 1.24 -10.38 9.59
CA TYR A 74 1.20 -11.82 9.76
C TYR A 74 -0.22 -12.29 10.07
N SER A 75 -0.70 -13.25 9.28
CA SER A 75 -1.95 -13.96 9.52
C SER A 75 -1.66 -15.21 10.31
N MET A 76 -2.30 -15.37 11.45
CA MET A 76 -2.05 -16.44 12.40
C MET A 76 -3.35 -17.07 12.88
N ARG A 77 -3.27 -18.29 13.37
CA ARG A 77 -4.40 -19.01 13.94
C ARG A 77 -3.97 -19.70 15.23
N ASP A 78 -4.82 -19.66 16.25
CA ASP A 78 -4.64 -20.35 17.51
C ASP A 78 -5.95 -20.99 17.96
N ALA A 79 -6.00 -21.54 19.17
CA ALA A 79 -7.22 -22.14 19.73
C ALA A 79 -8.39 -21.15 19.90
N GLN A 80 -8.12 -19.84 19.88
CA GLN A 80 -9.14 -18.78 19.95
C GLN A 80 -9.62 -18.36 18.56
N GLY A 81 -9.03 -18.89 17.49
CA GLY A 81 -9.37 -18.61 16.10
C GLY A 81 -8.34 -17.75 15.36
N PHE A 82 -8.75 -17.26 14.20
CA PHE A 82 -7.93 -16.43 13.33
C PHE A 82 -7.66 -15.04 13.92
N PHE A 83 -6.43 -14.58 13.79
CA PHE A 83 -6.05 -13.21 14.12
C PHE A 83 -4.91 -12.71 13.22
N GLN A 84 -4.85 -11.43 13.05
CA GLN A 84 -3.79 -10.78 12.29
C GLN A 84 -3.05 -9.80 13.18
N VAL A 85 -1.76 -9.70 12.97
CA VAL A 85 -0.95 -8.69 13.64
C VAL A 85 0.00 -8.07 12.64
N THR A 86 0.35 -6.86 12.95
CA THR A 86 1.35 -6.14 12.21
C THR A 86 2.72 -6.40 12.72
N SER A 87 3.64 -6.34 11.82
CA SER A 87 5.06 -6.51 12.06
C SER A 87 5.77 -5.17 12.14
N SER A 88 6.60 -4.99 13.15
CA SER A 88 7.53 -3.87 13.21
C SER A 88 8.61 -3.90 12.10
N LEU A 89 8.66 -4.98 11.29
CA LEU A 89 9.43 -5.02 10.04
C LEU A 89 9.07 -3.88 9.11
N SER A 90 7.81 -3.50 9.11
CA SER A 90 7.26 -2.44 8.30
C SER A 90 7.82 -1.05 8.64
N VAL A 91 8.40 -0.86 9.83
CA VAL A 91 9.23 0.30 10.23
C VAL A 91 10.74 -0.01 10.15
N GLY A 92 11.12 -1.06 9.39
CA GLY A 92 12.52 -1.48 9.31
C GLY A 92 13.06 -2.11 10.60
N ASP A 93 12.22 -2.31 11.64
CA ASP A 93 12.65 -2.95 12.89
C ASP A 93 12.72 -4.46 12.75
N LYS A 94 13.93 -4.97 12.50
CA LYS A 94 14.23 -6.40 12.40
C LYS A 94 14.15 -7.14 13.76
N ASN A 95 13.78 -6.45 14.84
CA ASN A 95 13.58 -7.05 16.16
C ASN A 95 12.18 -7.63 16.37
N CYS A 96 11.29 -7.54 15.36
CA CYS A 96 10.00 -8.17 15.40
C CYS A 96 10.09 -9.63 15.90
N PRO A 97 9.37 -10.03 16.97
CA PRO A 97 9.45 -11.38 17.52
C PRO A 97 9.01 -12.45 16.50
N ILE A 98 7.99 -12.16 15.69
CA ILE A 98 7.49 -13.07 14.65
C ILE A 98 8.55 -13.29 13.58
N PHE A 99 9.22 -12.24 13.13
CA PHE A 99 10.29 -12.35 12.16
C PHE A 99 11.49 -13.14 12.70
N LYS A 100 11.85 -12.92 13.97
CA LYS A 100 12.91 -13.70 14.62
C LYS A 100 12.52 -15.18 14.71
N GLY A 101 11.28 -15.48 15.08
CA GLY A 101 10.76 -16.83 15.13
C GLY A 101 10.78 -17.50 13.75
N TRP A 102 10.28 -16.83 12.73
CA TRP A 102 10.36 -17.31 11.36
C TRP A 102 11.82 -17.59 10.95
N LYS A 103 12.73 -16.65 11.18
CA LYS A 103 14.14 -16.77 10.82
C LYS A 103 14.80 -17.97 11.50
N SER A 104 14.50 -18.21 12.77
CA SER A 104 15.07 -19.32 13.53
C SER A 104 14.69 -20.69 12.98
N LEU A 105 13.45 -20.84 12.49
CA LEU A 105 12.99 -22.08 11.84
C LEU A 105 13.45 -22.20 10.39
N TRP A 106 13.42 -21.08 9.65
CA TRP A 106 13.78 -21.07 8.23
C TRP A 106 15.24 -21.41 7.96
N PHE A 107 16.15 -20.93 8.83
CA PHE A 107 17.59 -21.19 8.73
C PHE A 107 18.08 -22.27 9.71
N ALA A 108 17.16 -23.05 10.28
CA ALA A 108 17.52 -24.16 11.13
C ALA A 108 18.32 -25.22 10.37
N LYS A 109 19.30 -25.78 11.05
CA LYS A 109 20.14 -26.88 10.52
C LYS A 109 19.96 -28.12 11.35
N THR A 110 20.11 -29.27 10.69
CA THR A 110 20.15 -30.59 11.31
C THR A 110 21.34 -31.38 10.80
N SER A 111 21.77 -32.42 11.53
CA SER A 111 22.83 -33.30 11.07
C SER A 111 22.39 -34.11 9.84
N ASP A 112 23.26 -34.26 8.86
CA ASP A 112 23.00 -35.13 7.71
C ASP A 112 22.88 -36.60 8.19
N PRO A 113 21.75 -37.28 7.84
CA PRO A 113 21.61 -38.70 8.18
C PRO A 113 22.71 -39.60 7.60
N ASN A 114 23.31 -39.19 6.48
CA ASN A 114 24.39 -39.97 5.82
C ASN A 114 25.79 -39.55 6.28
N ASN A 115 25.94 -38.35 6.83
CA ASN A 115 27.19 -37.83 7.35
C ASN A 115 26.95 -36.97 8.61
N PRO A 116 26.88 -37.56 9.82
CA PRO A 116 26.51 -36.86 11.04
C PRO A 116 27.43 -35.68 11.44
N SER A 117 28.58 -35.58 10.85
CA SER A 117 29.52 -34.44 11.07
C SER A 117 29.20 -33.23 10.18
N GLU A 118 28.30 -33.39 9.20
CA GLU A 118 27.84 -32.31 8.30
C GLU A 118 26.48 -31.78 8.73
N MET A 119 26.34 -30.46 8.72
CA MET A 119 25.09 -29.76 9.03
C MET A 119 24.39 -29.35 7.75
N ILE A 120 23.23 -29.92 7.51
CA ILE A 120 22.37 -29.62 6.37
C ILE A 120 21.14 -28.81 6.80
N GLU A 121 20.42 -28.25 5.84
CA GLU A 121 19.17 -27.53 6.09
C GLU A 121 18.10 -28.44 6.69
N ASP A 122 17.43 -27.97 7.75
CA ASP A 122 16.29 -28.69 8.35
C ASP A 122 15.03 -28.43 7.52
N THR A 123 14.81 -29.27 6.52
CA THR A 123 13.68 -29.14 5.59
C THR A 123 12.31 -29.24 6.29
N ALA A 124 12.22 -29.98 7.40
CA ALA A 124 10.97 -30.09 8.16
C ALA A 124 10.62 -28.76 8.86
N LYS A 125 11.60 -28.13 9.53
CA LYS A 125 11.41 -26.82 10.12
C LYS A 125 11.14 -25.73 9.10
N LYS A 126 11.81 -25.77 7.96
CA LYS A 126 11.57 -24.82 6.85
C LYS A 126 10.15 -24.96 6.28
N ALA A 127 9.67 -26.19 6.05
CA ALA A 127 8.29 -26.42 5.61
C ALA A 127 7.27 -25.97 6.66
N TRP A 128 7.55 -26.20 7.94
CA TRP A 128 6.73 -25.72 9.05
C TRP A 128 6.69 -24.20 9.12
N ALA A 129 7.83 -23.53 8.98
CA ALA A 129 7.91 -22.07 8.93
C ALA A 129 7.07 -21.51 7.77
N ARG A 130 7.15 -22.10 6.58
CA ARG A 130 6.33 -21.70 5.41
C ARG A 130 4.84 -21.85 5.68
N LYS A 131 4.41 -22.91 6.38
CA LYS A 131 3.01 -23.14 6.75
C LYS A 131 2.50 -22.14 7.77
N MET A 132 3.31 -21.84 8.81
CA MET A 132 2.83 -21.12 10.00
C MET A 132 2.97 -19.60 9.88
N PHE A 133 4.02 -19.10 9.18
CA PHE A 133 4.28 -17.68 9.08
C PHE A 133 3.79 -17.12 7.74
N GLN A 134 2.48 -16.91 7.63
CA GLN A 134 1.88 -16.29 6.45
C GLN A 134 2.03 -14.77 6.55
N LYS A 135 3.02 -14.24 5.82
CA LYS A 135 3.29 -12.80 5.73
C LYS A 135 2.58 -12.21 4.51
N ASN A 136 1.83 -11.15 4.73
CA ASN A 136 1.22 -10.33 3.69
C ASN A 136 1.86 -8.95 3.71
N GLU A 137 2.39 -8.52 2.58
CA GLU A 137 2.97 -7.19 2.40
C GLU A 137 2.14 -6.37 1.43
N ALA A 138 2.04 -5.07 1.70
CA ALA A 138 1.30 -4.16 0.86
C ALA A 138 1.88 -2.75 0.94
N ASP A 139 1.93 -2.08 -0.19
CA ASP A 139 2.28 -0.68 -0.28
C ASP A 139 1.00 0.13 -0.45
N TRP A 140 0.78 1.10 0.43
CA TRP A 140 -0.43 1.89 0.50
C TRP A 140 -0.17 3.32 0.06
N VAL A 141 -1.08 3.86 -0.71
CA VAL A 141 -1.05 5.25 -1.18
C VAL A 141 -2.40 5.92 -0.97
N LEU A 142 -2.38 7.23 -0.81
CA LEU A 142 -3.57 8.04 -0.90
C LEU A 142 -3.93 8.23 -2.37
N ILE A 143 -5.19 8.05 -2.70
CA ILE A 143 -5.72 8.30 -4.04
C ILE A 143 -6.93 9.21 -3.99
N GLN A 144 -7.21 9.90 -5.10
CA GLN A 144 -8.51 10.46 -5.39
C GLN A 144 -9.11 9.71 -6.58
N VAL A 145 -10.37 9.29 -6.46
CA VAL A 145 -11.10 8.68 -7.57
C VAL A 145 -11.57 9.79 -8.49
N ILE A 146 -11.13 9.79 -9.75
CA ILE A 146 -11.53 10.78 -10.75
C ILE A 146 -12.79 10.31 -11.47
N GLU A 147 -12.81 9.00 -11.80
CA GLU A 147 -13.94 8.37 -12.48
C GLU A 147 -13.92 6.86 -12.16
N ASP A 148 -15.08 6.28 -11.93
CA ASP A 148 -15.22 4.83 -11.75
C ASP A 148 -16.53 4.37 -12.36
N GLU A 149 -16.45 3.58 -13.42
CA GLU A 149 -17.63 3.06 -14.12
C GLU A 149 -18.45 2.10 -13.26
N ASN A 150 -17.80 1.43 -12.31
CA ASN A 150 -18.42 0.41 -11.48
C ASN A 150 -18.94 0.96 -10.14
N GLN A 151 -18.38 2.09 -9.69
CA GLN A 151 -18.70 2.75 -8.42
C GLN A 151 -18.72 4.28 -8.62
N PRO A 152 -19.65 4.81 -9.45
CA PRO A 152 -19.66 6.23 -9.80
C PRO A 152 -19.85 7.16 -8.59
N GLU A 153 -20.41 6.65 -7.49
CA GLU A 153 -20.56 7.38 -6.23
C GLU A 153 -19.23 7.67 -5.52
N LEU A 154 -18.15 7.03 -5.96
CA LEU A 154 -16.80 7.29 -5.42
C LEU A 154 -16.10 8.45 -6.13
N THR A 155 -16.62 8.96 -7.24
CA THR A 155 -16.04 10.09 -7.97
C THR A 155 -15.78 11.28 -7.04
N GLY A 156 -14.57 11.82 -7.09
CA GLY A 156 -14.08 12.90 -6.20
C GLY A 156 -13.58 12.43 -4.84
N GLN A 157 -13.94 11.23 -4.36
CA GLN A 157 -13.60 10.79 -3.01
C GLN A 157 -12.14 10.40 -2.86
N PHE A 158 -11.60 10.67 -1.65
CA PHE A 158 -10.27 10.24 -1.26
C PHE A 158 -10.34 8.88 -0.60
N LYS A 159 -9.47 7.97 -1.03
CA LYS A 159 -9.40 6.60 -0.54
C LYS A 159 -7.95 6.17 -0.36
N LEU A 160 -7.74 5.08 0.38
CA LEU A 160 -6.47 4.37 0.40
C LEU A 160 -6.51 3.23 -0.60
N MET A 161 -5.44 3.03 -1.33
CA MET A 161 -5.31 1.93 -2.28
C MET A 161 -4.05 1.13 -1.99
N LYS A 162 -4.19 -0.20 -1.97
CA LYS A 162 -3.03 -1.09 -2.07
C LYS A 162 -2.49 -0.97 -3.50
N LEU A 163 -1.25 -0.49 -3.62
CA LEU A 163 -0.64 -0.27 -4.92
C LEU A 163 -0.04 -1.59 -5.44
N PRO A 164 -0.52 -2.14 -6.57
CA PRO A 164 0.07 -3.32 -7.17
C PRO A 164 1.53 -3.08 -7.56
N LYS A 165 2.38 -4.10 -7.45
CA LYS A 165 3.82 -4.02 -7.75
C LYS A 165 4.11 -3.52 -9.17
N SER A 166 3.31 -3.95 -10.15
CA SER A 166 3.44 -3.48 -11.54
C SER A 166 3.20 -1.97 -11.68
N ILE A 167 2.17 -1.44 -11.00
CA ILE A 167 1.89 0.00 -10.96
C ILE A 167 2.97 0.73 -10.17
N MET A 168 3.42 0.20 -9.03
CA MET A 168 4.53 0.76 -8.25
C MET A 168 5.79 0.91 -9.11
N ASN A 169 6.15 -0.12 -9.86
CA ASN A 169 7.32 -0.09 -10.74
C ASN A 169 7.18 0.99 -11.83
N ARG A 170 5.98 1.19 -12.40
CA ARG A 170 5.73 2.26 -13.38
C ARG A 170 5.80 3.64 -12.73
N LEU A 171 5.20 3.81 -11.55
CA LEU A 171 5.28 5.04 -10.77
C LEU A 171 6.75 5.42 -10.53
N GLN A 172 7.55 4.48 -10.01
CA GLN A 172 8.98 4.67 -9.75
C GLN A 172 9.76 5.00 -11.03
N ALA A 173 9.51 4.29 -12.12
CA ALA A 173 10.20 4.50 -13.38
C ALA A 173 9.92 5.88 -14.01
N LYS A 174 8.71 6.42 -13.82
CA LYS A 174 8.34 7.76 -14.32
C LYS A 174 8.79 8.88 -13.38
N MET A 175 8.72 8.68 -12.07
CA MET A 175 9.17 9.65 -11.06
C MET A 175 10.69 9.71 -10.92
N ASN A 176 11.38 8.57 -11.10
CA ASN A 176 12.83 8.46 -11.01
C ASN A 176 13.40 7.65 -12.20
N PRO A 177 13.36 8.20 -13.42
CA PRO A 177 13.83 7.49 -14.59
C PRO A 177 15.34 7.23 -14.52
N THR A 178 15.77 6.01 -14.88
CA THR A 178 17.19 5.64 -14.97
C THR A 178 17.94 6.43 -16.06
N ASP A 179 17.24 6.81 -17.11
CA ASP A 179 17.77 7.73 -18.13
C ASP A 179 17.68 9.17 -17.62
N THR A 180 18.80 9.74 -17.24
CA THR A 180 18.91 11.12 -16.73
C THR A 180 18.48 12.21 -17.72
N LYS A 181 18.28 11.86 -19.00
CA LYS A 181 17.74 12.77 -20.02
C LYS A 181 16.22 12.85 -20.01
N LYS A 182 15.56 11.88 -19.35
CA LYS A 182 14.10 11.91 -19.19
C LYS A 182 13.72 12.84 -18.05
N MET A 183 12.67 13.62 -18.24
CA MET A 183 12.10 14.46 -17.21
C MET A 183 11.46 13.59 -16.12
N LYS A 184 11.75 13.89 -14.87
CA LYS A 184 11.04 13.32 -13.71
C LYS A 184 9.61 13.85 -13.70
N GLN A 185 8.64 12.95 -13.69
CA GLN A 185 7.23 13.32 -13.70
C GLN A 185 6.69 13.43 -12.27
N PRO A 186 6.05 14.55 -11.89
CA PRO A 186 5.49 14.73 -10.54
C PRO A 186 4.13 14.06 -10.41
N LEU A 187 4.05 12.73 -10.65
CA LEU A 187 2.79 11.98 -10.78
C LEU A 187 1.87 12.08 -9.55
N MET A 188 2.44 12.27 -8.36
CA MET A 188 1.70 12.35 -7.09
C MET A 188 1.39 13.79 -6.66
N ASP A 189 1.80 14.81 -7.43
CA ASP A 189 1.60 16.22 -7.10
C ASP A 189 0.13 16.63 -7.12
N TYR A 190 -0.28 17.58 -6.30
CA TYR A 190 -1.68 18.03 -6.18
C TYR A 190 -2.18 18.83 -7.37
N LEU A 191 -1.29 19.56 -8.07
CA LEU A 191 -1.62 20.39 -9.23
C LEU A 191 -1.17 19.74 -10.55
N PHE A 192 0.03 19.14 -10.56
CA PHE A 192 0.70 18.67 -11.77
C PHE A 192 0.73 17.14 -11.91
N GLY A 193 0.12 16.41 -11.00
CA GLY A 193 0.04 14.96 -11.10
C GLY A 193 -0.82 14.51 -12.27
N SER A 194 -0.53 13.33 -12.78
CA SER A 194 -1.30 12.69 -13.86
C SER A 194 -2.30 11.69 -13.32
N VAL A 195 -3.33 11.43 -14.07
CA VAL A 195 -4.29 10.36 -13.81
C VAL A 195 -3.64 9.02 -14.11
N LEU A 196 -3.87 8.04 -13.26
CA LEU A 196 -3.62 6.64 -13.53
C LEU A 196 -4.89 6.03 -14.12
N ASP A 197 -4.80 5.66 -15.38
CA ASP A 197 -5.87 4.95 -16.08
C ASP A 197 -5.80 3.47 -15.70
N MET A 198 -6.83 3.00 -15.01
CA MET A 198 -6.94 1.65 -14.47
C MET A 198 -7.77 0.80 -15.42
N ASN A 199 -7.12 -0.02 -16.21
CA ASN A 199 -7.74 -1.09 -16.98
C ASN A 199 -7.31 -2.43 -16.37
N VAL A 200 -8.07 -2.88 -15.37
CA VAL A 200 -7.74 -4.05 -14.56
C VAL A 200 -8.43 -5.28 -15.14
N GLN A 201 -7.61 -6.23 -15.58
CA GLN A 201 -8.08 -7.42 -16.25
C GLN A 201 -8.21 -8.62 -15.30
N PRO A 202 -9.19 -9.51 -15.51
CA PRO A 202 -9.14 -10.82 -14.90
C PRO A 202 -7.91 -11.58 -15.44
N GLY A 203 -7.12 -12.13 -14.53
CA GLY A 203 -5.97 -12.95 -14.88
C GLY A 203 -6.38 -14.26 -15.57
N PRO A 204 -5.41 -15.00 -16.14
CA PRO A 204 -5.67 -16.30 -16.74
C PRO A 204 -6.16 -17.31 -15.68
N ASP A 205 -6.97 -18.26 -16.11
CA ASP A 205 -7.39 -19.35 -15.25
C ASP A 205 -6.16 -20.15 -14.77
N ASP A 206 -6.04 -20.36 -13.47
CA ASP A 206 -4.97 -21.20 -12.92
C ASP A 206 -5.22 -22.68 -13.32
N PRO A 207 -4.40 -23.26 -14.20
CA PRO A 207 -4.59 -24.65 -14.62
C PRO A 207 -4.39 -25.66 -13.48
N LYS A 208 -3.74 -25.24 -12.36
CA LYS A 208 -3.50 -26.07 -11.18
C LYS A 208 -4.63 -25.96 -10.14
N ALA A 209 -5.50 -24.95 -10.27
CA ALA A 209 -6.61 -24.73 -9.36
C ALA A 209 -7.87 -24.24 -10.11
N PRO A 210 -8.41 -25.04 -11.03
CA PRO A 210 -9.55 -24.64 -11.88
C PRO A 210 -10.82 -24.32 -11.07
N GLU A 211 -10.88 -24.77 -9.82
CA GLU A 211 -12.01 -24.52 -8.90
C GLU A 211 -11.85 -23.18 -8.14
N ARG A 212 -10.70 -22.53 -8.17
CA ARG A 212 -10.51 -21.21 -7.57
C ARG A 212 -11.22 -20.17 -8.42
N LYS A 213 -12.32 -19.64 -7.89
CA LYS A 213 -13.07 -18.54 -8.50
C LYS A 213 -12.30 -17.19 -8.53
N GLN A 214 -11.19 -17.10 -7.82
CA GLN A 214 -10.29 -15.94 -7.84
C GLN A 214 -9.22 -16.18 -8.90
N ARG A 215 -9.39 -15.48 -10.01
CA ARG A 215 -8.38 -15.36 -11.04
C ARG A 215 -7.33 -14.38 -10.57
N GLU A 216 -6.08 -14.59 -10.96
CA GLU A 216 -5.05 -13.57 -10.81
C GLU A 216 -5.52 -12.30 -11.52
N ILE A 217 -5.34 -11.15 -10.87
CA ILE A 217 -5.72 -9.86 -11.45
C ILE A 217 -4.49 -9.27 -12.14
N SER A 218 -4.64 -8.88 -13.41
CA SER A 218 -3.58 -8.21 -14.17
C SER A 218 -3.80 -6.70 -14.21
N TYR A 219 -2.72 -5.97 -13.94
CA TYR A 219 -2.63 -4.50 -14.04
C TYR A 219 -1.76 -4.06 -15.23
N ASP A 220 -1.55 -4.93 -16.20
CA ASP A 220 -0.61 -4.67 -17.29
C ASP A 220 -1.06 -3.59 -18.26
N LEU A 221 -2.36 -3.36 -18.36
CA LEU A 221 -2.94 -2.30 -19.19
C LEU A 221 -3.15 -0.98 -18.42
N CYS A 222 -2.79 -0.92 -17.12
CA CYS A 222 -2.88 0.32 -16.36
C CYS A 222 -1.66 1.19 -16.66
N ASP A 223 -1.84 2.47 -16.99
CA ASP A 223 -0.72 3.41 -17.15
C ASP A 223 -1.13 4.83 -16.76
N PHE A 224 -0.12 5.66 -16.48
CA PHE A 224 -0.32 7.09 -16.20
C PHE A 224 -0.52 7.87 -17.49
N ASP A 225 -1.53 8.71 -17.49
CA ASP A 225 -1.79 9.69 -18.55
C ASP A 225 -0.60 10.63 -18.74
N THR A 226 -0.55 11.28 -19.90
CA THR A 226 0.46 12.31 -20.19
C THR A 226 0.06 13.69 -19.71
N ASP A 227 -1.24 13.92 -19.56
CA ASP A 227 -1.79 15.21 -19.21
C ASP A 227 -1.86 15.37 -17.69
N ILE A 228 -1.69 16.60 -17.26
CA ILE A 228 -1.87 16.96 -15.85
C ILE A 228 -3.36 17.03 -15.52
N GLN A 229 -3.69 16.62 -14.30
CA GLN A 229 -5.05 16.73 -13.77
C GLN A 229 -4.97 17.23 -12.34
N PRO A 230 -5.29 18.48 -12.03
CA PRO A 230 -5.39 18.96 -10.65
C PRO A 230 -6.40 18.18 -9.82
N VAL A 231 -6.26 18.19 -8.48
CA VAL A 231 -7.28 17.60 -7.59
C VAL A 231 -8.65 18.24 -7.82
N ILE A 232 -9.70 17.45 -7.67
CA ILE A 232 -11.10 17.88 -7.85
C ILE A 232 -11.83 17.87 -6.50
N CYS A 233 -13.03 18.43 -6.46
CA CYS A 233 -13.90 18.36 -5.28
C CYS A 233 -14.44 16.94 -5.04
N THR A 234 -14.87 16.66 -3.79
CA THR A 234 -15.42 15.35 -3.39
C THR A 234 -16.76 15.02 -4.05
N ASP A 235 -17.40 15.96 -4.69
CA ASP A 235 -18.61 15.80 -5.52
C ASP A 235 -18.29 15.65 -7.01
N GLY A 236 -17.01 15.57 -7.37
CA GLY A 236 -16.55 15.42 -8.74
C GLY A 236 -16.44 16.75 -9.53
N THR A 237 -16.81 17.89 -8.93
CA THR A 237 -16.67 19.19 -9.60
C THR A 237 -15.22 19.71 -9.54
N PRO A 238 -14.80 20.62 -10.47
CA PRO A 238 -13.49 21.24 -10.42
C PRO A 238 -13.25 22.00 -9.10
N LEU A 239 -12.08 21.83 -8.49
CA LEU A 239 -11.66 22.61 -7.32
C LEU A 239 -11.20 24.02 -7.73
N PHE A 240 -10.68 24.17 -8.94
CA PHE A 240 -10.09 25.40 -9.48
C PHE A 240 -10.99 26.01 -10.54
N THR A 241 -10.96 27.34 -10.67
CA THR A 241 -11.61 28.07 -11.76
C THR A 241 -10.82 27.88 -13.07
N ASP A 242 -11.44 28.26 -14.19
CA ASP A 242 -10.79 28.17 -15.51
C ASP A 242 -9.50 29.00 -15.54
N GLU A 243 -9.50 30.20 -14.95
CA GLU A 243 -8.32 31.08 -14.87
C GLU A 243 -7.22 30.45 -13.99
N GLU A 244 -7.60 29.78 -12.89
CA GLU A 244 -6.65 29.04 -12.04
C GLU A 244 -6.07 27.84 -12.78
N ILE A 245 -6.85 27.15 -13.59
CA ILE A 245 -6.39 26.03 -14.44
C ILE A 245 -5.40 26.54 -15.51
N GLU A 246 -5.73 27.63 -16.22
CA GLU A 246 -4.82 28.23 -17.20
C GLU A 246 -3.45 28.58 -16.56
N LEU A 247 -3.46 29.12 -15.34
CA LEU A 247 -2.24 29.43 -14.60
C LEU A 247 -1.43 28.17 -14.24
N ILE A 248 -2.10 27.09 -13.82
CA ILE A 248 -1.46 25.79 -13.55
C ILE A 248 -0.81 25.24 -14.82
N GLU A 249 -1.52 25.29 -15.95
CA GLU A 249 -0.99 24.85 -17.25
C GLU A 249 0.19 25.69 -17.70
N GLU A 250 0.12 27.01 -17.55
CA GLU A 250 1.20 27.93 -17.93
C GLU A 250 2.49 27.63 -17.13
N TYR A 251 2.38 27.42 -15.83
CA TYR A 251 3.50 27.03 -14.99
C TYR A 251 4.08 25.66 -15.39
N ASN A 252 3.23 24.68 -15.65
CA ASN A 252 3.66 23.36 -16.11
C ASN A 252 4.36 23.41 -17.46
N ASN A 253 3.84 24.23 -18.38
CA ASN A 253 4.45 24.45 -19.69
C ASN A 253 5.83 25.09 -19.57
N ALA A 254 5.99 26.13 -18.74
CA ALA A 254 7.28 26.74 -18.47
C ALA A 254 8.29 25.73 -17.89
N ASN A 255 7.85 24.88 -16.96
CA ASN A 255 8.67 23.81 -16.39
C ASN A 255 9.10 22.80 -17.47
N THR A 256 8.18 22.37 -18.32
CA THR A 256 8.42 21.41 -19.41
C THR A 256 9.37 22.00 -20.47
N GLU A 257 9.18 23.27 -20.85
CA GLU A 257 10.04 23.97 -21.77
C GLU A 257 11.47 24.09 -21.25
N MET A 258 11.65 24.35 -19.96
CA MET A 258 12.98 24.40 -19.33
C MET A 258 13.75 23.08 -19.52
N TYR A 259 13.06 21.93 -19.42
CA TYR A 259 13.65 20.61 -19.65
C TYR A 259 13.90 20.32 -21.14
N LYS A 260 12.96 20.68 -22.01
CA LYS A 260 13.06 20.43 -23.47
C LYS A 260 13.97 21.39 -24.21
N ALA A 261 14.37 22.51 -23.59
CA ALA A 261 15.16 23.56 -24.24
C ALA A 261 16.53 23.04 -24.70
N LYS A 262 16.79 23.18 -25.99
CA LYS A 262 18.07 22.81 -26.64
C LYS A 262 19.19 23.81 -26.44
N THR A 263 18.85 25.06 -26.10
CA THR A 263 19.82 26.17 -25.92
C THR A 263 19.70 26.71 -24.50
N GLN A 264 20.82 27.20 -23.95
CA GLN A 264 20.85 27.80 -22.62
C GLN A 264 19.92 29.01 -22.53
N SER A 265 19.89 29.87 -23.55
CA SER A 265 19.04 31.07 -23.59
C SER A 265 17.54 30.73 -23.44
N LYS A 266 17.05 29.70 -24.16
CA LYS A 266 15.66 29.25 -24.02
C LYS A 266 15.37 28.63 -22.65
N ARG A 267 16.37 27.94 -22.07
CA ARG A 267 16.24 27.39 -20.71
C ARG A 267 16.14 28.49 -19.67
N ASP A 268 16.96 29.56 -19.81
CA ASP A 268 16.96 30.69 -18.89
C ASP A 268 15.65 31.50 -19.01
N GLU A 269 15.13 31.66 -20.23
CA GLU A 269 13.84 32.29 -20.47
C GLU A 269 12.68 31.51 -19.82
N ALA A 270 12.62 30.20 -20.02
CA ALA A 270 11.62 29.34 -19.40
C ALA A 270 11.76 29.31 -17.86
N ALA A 271 12.97 29.29 -17.34
CA ALA A 271 13.24 29.35 -15.90
C ALA A 271 12.78 30.70 -15.30
N LYS A 272 13.00 31.80 -16.01
CA LYS A 272 12.50 33.11 -15.59
C LYS A 272 10.97 33.15 -15.58
N LYS A 273 10.32 32.67 -16.66
CA LYS A 273 8.86 32.58 -16.73
C LYS A 273 8.28 31.76 -15.58
N LYS A 274 8.88 30.60 -15.30
CA LYS A 274 8.48 29.76 -14.16
C LYS A 274 8.65 30.50 -12.83
N ALA A 275 9.76 31.23 -12.64
CA ALA A 275 10.02 31.98 -11.41
C ALA A 275 9.00 33.11 -11.19
N ASP A 276 8.61 33.80 -12.26
CA ASP A 276 7.61 34.87 -12.22
C ASP A 276 6.24 34.35 -11.77
N LEU A 277 5.88 33.11 -12.16
CA LEU A 277 4.60 32.45 -11.82
C LEU A 277 4.56 31.82 -10.42
N VAL A 278 5.69 31.64 -9.74
CA VAL A 278 5.77 30.95 -8.45
C VAL A 278 4.83 31.54 -7.39
N ASN A 279 4.75 32.88 -7.33
CA ASN A 279 3.94 33.56 -6.34
C ASN A 279 2.44 33.36 -6.56
N ASP A 280 2.03 33.18 -7.82
CA ASP A 280 0.62 32.98 -8.20
C ASP A 280 0.20 31.52 -8.03
N ILE A 281 1.13 30.58 -8.22
CA ILE A 281 0.89 29.14 -8.02
C ILE A 281 0.84 28.75 -6.53
N ARG A 282 1.60 29.42 -5.67
CA ARG A 282 1.65 29.09 -4.23
C ARG A 282 0.29 29.10 -3.54
N PRO A 283 -0.63 30.07 -3.74
CA PRO A 283 -1.98 30.03 -3.19
C PRO A 283 -2.79 28.82 -3.68
N LEU A 284 -2.59 28.37 -4.91
CA LEU A 284 -3.29 27.21 -5.47
C LEU A 284 -2.82 25.90 -4.80
N TYR A 285 -1.52 25.78 -4.52
CA TYR A 285 -1.03 24.69 -3.68
C TYR A 285 -1.65 24.68 -2.28
N ALA A 286 -1.73 25.86 -1.63
CA ALA A 286 -2.35 25.96 -0.32
C ALA A 286 -3.81 25.51 -0.37
N LYS A 287 -4.58 25.98 -1.35
CA LYS A 287 -5.97 25.59 -1.59
C LYS A 287 -6.12 24.09 -1.77
N ALA A 288 -5.28 23.46 -2.61
CA ALA A 288 -5.31 22.02 -2.85
C ALA A 288 -4.98 21.22 -1.58
N ILE A 289 -3.89 21.59 -0.90
CA ILE A 289 -3.42 20.87 0.30
C ILE A 289 -4.45 20.95 1.43
N ASP A 290 -5.01 22.13 1.68
CA ASP A 290 -6.02 22.34 2.72
C ASP A 290 -7.29 21.55 2.40
N TYR A 291 -7.69 21.54 1.12
CA TYR A 291 -8.80 20.73 0.67
C TYR A 291 -8.55 19.23 0.91
N VAL A 292 -7.41 18.71 0.45
CA VAL A 292 -7.05 17.30 0.65
C VAL A 292 -6.96 16.97 2.14
N LYS A 293 -6.36 17.82 2.97
CA LYS A 293 -6.31 17.60 4.44
C LYS A 293 -7.70 17.54 5.09
N THR A 294 -8.67 18.27 4.55
CA THR A 294 -10.03 18.29 5.10
C THR A 294 -10.77 16.98 4.84
N TYR A 295 -10.57 16.37 3.70
CA TYR A 295 -11.38 15.22 3.27
C TYR A 295 -10.60 13.90 3.18
N ALA A 296 -9.27 13.94 3.09
CA ALA A 296 -8.44 12.74 3.02
C ALA A 296 -8.01 12.27 4.41
N MET A 297 -7.91 10.97 4.56
CA MET A 297 -7.30 10.34 5.72
C MET A 297 -5.78 10.37 5.63
N ASN A 298 -5.13 10.31 6.78
CA ASN A 298 -3.68 10.22 6.84
C ASN A 298 -3.23 8.75 6.61
N PRO A 299 -2.55 8.43 5.49
CA PRO A 299 -2.12 7.07 5.20
C PRO A 299 -1.21 6.47 6.29
N VAL A 300 -0.39 7.31 6.92
CA VAL A 300 0.50 6.88 8.01
C VAL A 300 -0.31 6.44 9.23
N VAL A 301 -1.35 7.19 9.61
CA VAL A 301 -2.21 6.84 10.76
C VAL A 301 -3.00 5.58 10.47
N GLU A 302 -3.53 5.44 9.25
CA GLU A 302 -4.39 4.31 8.86
C GLU A 302 -3.60 3.04 8.56
N CYS A 303 -2.39 3.17 8.04
CA CYS A 303 -1.57 2.05 7.58
C CYS A 303 -0.28 1.86 8.39
N SER A 304 0.04 2.73 9.35
CA SER A 304 1.29 2.70 10.08
C SER A 304 1.27 1.78 11.31
N TYR A 305 2.46 1.30 11.66
CA TYR A 305 2.68 0.43 12.82
C TYR A 305 2.25 1.08 14.14
N THR A 306 1.38 0.36 14.83
CA THR A 306 1.09 0.65 16.23
C THR A 306 1.68 -0.47 17.09
N PRO A 307 2.43 -0.17 18.16
CA PRO A 307 2.89 -1.19 19.10
C PRO A 307 1.71 -2.06 19.58
N TRP A 308 1.94 -3.35 19.65
CA TRP A 308 0.90 -4.28 20.09
C TRP A 308 0.46 -3.97 21.51
N THR A 309 -0.83 -4.14 21.78
CA THR A 309 -1.32 -4.11 23.16
C THR A 309 -0.72 -5.26 23.96
N PRO A 310 -0.69 -5.19 25.30
CA PRO A 310 -0.21 -6.29 26.15
C PRO A 310 -0.92 -7.61 25.84
N GLU A 311 -2.22 -7.59 25.56
CA GLU A 311 -3.03 -8.77 25.24
C GLU A 311 -2.61 -9.39 23.90
N VAL A 312 -2.42 -8.55 22.86
CA VAL A 312 -1.93 -8.99 21.55
C VAL A 312 -0.52 -9.55 21.68
N THR A 313 0.33 -8.88 22.46
CA THR A 313 1.71 -9.33 22.70
C THR A 313 1.72 -10.70 23.41
N ALA A 314 0.90 -10.89 24.43
CA ALA A 314 0.77 -12.17 25.11
C ALA A 314 0.27 -13.29 24.19
N ARG A 315 -0.74 -12.99 23.36
CA ARG A 315 -1.28 -13.93 22.37
C ARG A 315 -0.24 -14.34 21.33
N VAL A 316 0.49 -13.38 20.79
CA VAL A 316 1.58 -13.64 19.83
C VAL A 316 2.69 -14.47 20.45
N ASN A 317 3.09 -14.17 21.68
CA ASN A 317 4.15 -14.91 22.36
C ASN A 317 3.72 -16.36 22.63
N ALA A 318 2.49 -16.59 23.09
CA ALA A 318 1.95 -17.93 23.29
C ALA A 318 1.85 -18.73 21.98
N TRP A 319 1.45 -18.08 20.89
CA TRP A 319 1.45 -18.67 19.56
C TRP A 319 2.86 -19.04 19.10
N LEU A 320 3.83 -18.11 19.26
CA LEU A 320 5.23 -18.32 18.89
C LEU A 320 5.87 -19.46 19.66
N GLU A 321 5.60 -19.57 20.96
CA GLU A 321 6.12 -20.66 21.80
C GLU A 321 5.73 -22.02 21.23
N LYS A 322 4.44 -22.24 20.89
CA LYS A 322 3.99 -23.48 20.28
C LYS A 322 4.63 -23.72 18.91
N VAL A 323 4.63 -22.70 18.04
CA VAL A 323 5.18 -22.84 16.69
C VAL A 323 6.69 -23.14 16.71
N LEU A 324 7.45 -22.53 17.60
CA LEU A 324 8.88 -22.79 17.74
C LEU A 324 9.16 -24.21 18.26
N ASN A 325 8.25 -24.79 19.04
CA ASN A 325 8.30 -26.18 19.50
C ASN A 325 7.75 -27.18 18.48
N MET A 326 7.36 -26.72 17.28
CA MET A 326 6.71 -27.54 16.24
C MET A 326 5.35 -28.08 16.66
N GLU A 327 4.69 -27.44 17.59
CA GLU A 327 3.34 -27.77 18.06
C GLU A 327 2.29 -26.97 17.27
N ASP A 328 1.14 -27.62 16.95
CA ASP A 328 0.05 -26.92 16.28
C ASP A 328 -0.65 -25.97 17.27
N PRO A 329 -0.62 -24.65 17.01
CA PRO A 329 -1.20 -23.67 17.92
C PRO A 329 -2.73 -23.73 17.99
N GLU A 330 -3.42 -24.34 17.02
CA GLU A 330 -4.87 -24.54 17.03
C GLU A 330 -5.28 -25.65 18.01
N ASN A 331 -4.38 -26.60 18.30
CA ASN A 331 -4.64 -27.64 19.28
C ASN A 331 -4.43 -27.08 20.70
N GLY A 332 -5.53 -26.75 21.38
CA GLY A 332 -5.52 -26.35 22.78
C GLY A 332 -5.06 -27.49 23.65
N SER A 333 -3.81 -27.46 24.13
CA SER A 333 -3.42 -28.25 25.31
C SER A 333 -4.19 -27.70 26.49
N SER A 334 -5.16 -28.45 27.00
CA SER A 334 -5.85 -28.16 28.25
C SER A 334 -4.86 -28.28 29.40
N ALA A 335 -4.05 -27.28 29.62
CA ALA A 335 -3.40 -27.10 30.91
C ALA A 335 -4.46 -26.58 31.85
N SER A 336 -5.05 -27.51 32.58
CA SER A 336 -5.97 -27.26 33.67
C SER A 336 -5.33 -26.39 34.74
N THR A 337 -5.65 -25.10 34.71
CA THR A 337 -5.55 -24.26 35.90
C THR A 337 -6.99 -24.16 36.43
N SER A 338 -7.33 -25.03 37.34
CA SER A 338 -8.57 -24.99 38.11
C SER A 338 -8.59 -23.71 38.95
N VAL A 339 -9.37 -22.73 38.51
CA VAL A 339 -9.95 -21.74 39.42
C VAL A 339 -11.46 -21.96 39.38
N ASN A 340 -11.97 -22.57 40.45
CA ASN A 340 -13.38 -22.63 40.75
C ASN A 340 -13.92 -21.21 40.84
N THR A 341 -14.96 -20.93 40.05
CA THR A 341 -16.02 -20.02 40.45
C THR A 341 -17.30 -20.48 39.77
N GLU A 342 -18.17 -21.02 40.54
CA GLU A 342 -19.58 -21.23 40.22
C GLU A 342 -20.24 -19.89 39.94
N SER A 343 -21.00 -19.76 38.86
CA SER A 343 -22.30 -19.10 38.82
C SER A 343 -22.96 -19.20 37.44
N GLU A 344 -24.07 -19.89 37.48
CA GLU A 344 -25.35 -19.66 36.79
C GLU A 344 -25.48 -19.71 35.27
N LYS A 345 -26.23 -20.72 34.86
CA LYS A 345 -26.97 -20.87 33.61
C LYS A 345 -27.92 -19.72 33.37
N ILE A 346 -27.86 -19.15 32.16
CA ILE A 346 -29.07 -18.66 31.47
C ILE A 346 -29.02 -19.10 30.00
N VAL A 347 -30.10 -19.83 29.64
CA VAL A 347 -30.40 -20.28 28.29
C VAL A 347 -30.99 -19.14 27.48
N ALA A 348 -30.48 -18.86 26.33
CA ALA A 348 -31.26 -18.28 25.23
C ALA A 348 -30.67 -18.68 23.87
N LYS A 349 -31.48 -19.46 23.19
CA LYS A 349 -31.36 -19.97 21.86
C LYS A 349 -31.76 -18.86 20.89
N GLN A 350 -30.88 -18.43 20.01
CA GLN A 350 -31.28 -17.80 18.75
C GLN A 350 -30.26 -18.16 17.65
N GLU A 351 -30.75 -19.01 16.77
CA GLU A 351 -30.12 -19.29 15.49
C GLU A 351 -30.23 -18.04 14.63
N THR A 352 -29.08 -17.51 14.17
CA THR A 352 -29.04 -16.63 13.01
C THR A 352 -27.88 -17.10 12.15
N THR A 353 -28.23 -17.76 11.05
CA THR A 353 -27.32 -18.10 9.96
C THR A 353 -26.78 -16.83 9.36
N VAL A 354 -25.54 -16.48 9.65
CA VAL A 354 -24.78 -15.49 8.90
C VAL A 354 -23.81 -16.26 8.04
N SER A 355 -24.07 -16.21 6.74
CA SER A 355 -23.17 -16.67 5.69
C SER A 355 -21.81 -15.96 5.85
N ALA A 356 -20.80 -16.71 6.25
CA ALA A 356 -19.44 -16.23 6.31
C ALA A 356 -18.91 -16.16 4.86
N ASN A 357 -18.95 -14.96 4.28
CA ASN A 357 -18.09 -14.64 3.16
C ASN A 357 -16.66 -14.59 3.70
N THR A 358 -15.96 -15.69 3.57
CA THR A 358 -14.51 -15.74 3.70
C THR A 358 -13.92 -15.08 2.47
N ASP A 359 -13.69 -13.76 2.51
CA ASP A 359 -12.77 -13.10 1.62
C ASP A 359 -11.37 -13.67 1.91
N ALA A 360 -11.04 -14.75 1.20
CA ALA A 360 -9.69 -15.24 1.11
C ALA A 360 -8.88 -14.17 0.36
N PHE A 361 -8.08 -13.42 1.08
CA PHE A 361 -7.10 -12.53 0.51
C PHE A 361 -6.13 -13.36 -0.32
N ASP A 362 -6.13 -13.06 -1.61
CA ASP A 362 -5.25 -13.62 -2.61
C ASP A 362 -3.79 -13.29 -2.27
N SER A 363 -3.06 -14.29 -1.81
CA SER A 363 -1.61 -14.27 -1.77
C SER A 363 -1.08 -14.97 -3.02
N ALA A 364 -1.46 -14.45 -4.17
CA ALA A 364 -0.75 -14.75 -5.40
C ALA A 364 0.25 -13.61 -5.57
N ASP A 365 1.44 -13.80 -5.05
CA ASP A 365 2.63 -13.38 -5.76
C ASP A 365 3.88 -13.83 -5.05
N ASP A 366 4.63 -14.43 -5.87
CA ASP A 366 6.07 -14.39 -5.97
C ASP A 366 6.83 -15.58 -5.39
N ASP A 367 6.87 -16.62 -6.24
CA ASP A 367 8.01 -17.53 -6.29
C ASP A 367 9.28 -16.77 -6.78
N THR A 368 9.67 -15.75 -6.05
CA THR A 368 11.05 -15.33 -6.04
C THR A 368 11.65 -15.81 -4.74
N ASP A 369 12.38 -16.90 -4.82
CA ASP A 369 13.30 -17.42 -3.80
C ASP A 369 14.43 -16.41 -3.48
N LEU A 370 14.07 -15.18 -3.14
CA LEU A 370 15.02 -14.22 -2.61
C LEU A 370 14.70 -13.97 -1.14
N PRO A 371 15.58 -14.39 -0.25
CA PRO A 371 15.57 -13.89 1.11
C PRO A 371 16.01 -12.42 1.07
N PHE A 372 15.04 -11.50 1.16
CA PHE A 372 15.20 -10.07 1.51
C PHE A 372 16.33 -9.27 0.88
#